data_7e3329d982639eee5703c0918623818b
#
_entry.id   7e3329d982639eee5703c0918623818b
#
_cell.length_a   1.000
_cell.length_b   1.000
_cell.length_c   1.000
_cell.angle_alpha   90.00
_cell.angle_beta   90.00
_cell.angle_gamma   90.00
#
_symmetry.space_group_name_H-M   'P 1'
#
loop_
_entity.id
_entity.type
_entity.pdbx_description
1 polymer ?
#
loop_
_entity_poly.entity_id
_entity_poly.type
_entity_poly.pdbx_seq_one_letter_code
_entity_poly.pdbx_strand_id
1 'polypeptide(L)'
;MYKISDFTKPVYKTGEIMEILNISYSTIKVYDKNGTLPIKRTGTGRRAVFREDLLNYLDSKGLLYDDTETAKKHDVIYVRVSSHEQKQKGDLDRQAMFLLENVHDLHNPIIMKEVGSGLNDRRRKLHELMVMVLDHKVSRVFVTYKDRLTRFGFHYLETVFEHEGVPIIVIRDMAHERSVQEELVEDMMALIASFSGKLYGLRSGKTKKKQKDASAASDREDRH
;
A
#
# COMPACT_ATOMS: atom_id res chain seq x y z
N MET A 1 7.47 -9.29 -25.13
CA MET A 1 7.05 -7.96 -24.67
C MET A 1 8.27 -7.31 -24.07
N TYR A 2 8.60 -6.08 -24.45
CA TYR A 2 9.80 -5.37 -24.02
C TYR A 2 9.44 -4.41 -22.89
N LYS A 3 10.34 -4.24 -21.91
CA LYS A 3 10.15 -3.28 -20.81
C LYS A 3 10.83 -1.95 -21.15
N ILE A 4 10.25 -0.83 -20.72
CA ILE A 4 10.89 0.49 -20.92
C ILE A 4 12.26 0.53 -20.25
N SER A 5 12.43 -0.12 -19.08
CA SER A 5 13.70 -0.20 -18.35
C SER A 5 14.81 -0.95 -19.09
N ASP A 6 14.48 -1.82 -20.06
CA ASP A 6 15.47 -2.53 -20.87
C ASP A 6 16.24 -1.57 -21.80
N PHE A 7 15.66 -0.40 -22.09
CA PHE A 7 16.20 0.59 -23.00
C PHE A 7 16.86 1.77 -22.26
N THR A 8 18.10 1.58 -21.82
CA THR A 8 18.82 2.58 -21.00
C THR A 8 19.67 3.54 -21.84
N LYS A 9 20.02 3.18 -23.07
CA LYS A 9 20.84 4.00 -23.96
C LYS A 9 20.01 5.09 -24.63
N PRO A 10 20.51 6.33 -24.77
CA PRO A 10 19.80 7.39 -25.50
C PRO A 10 19.71 7.11 -27.01
N VAL A 11 20.65 6.31 -27.54
CA VAL A 11 20.79 6.01 -28.96
C VAL A 11 21.23 4.57 -29.18
N TYR A 12 20.63 3.88 -30.15
CA TYR A 12 20.91 2.50 -30.54
C TYR A 12 21.44 2.42 -31.97
N LYS A 13 22.52 1.67 -32.17
CA LYS A 13 23.04 1.40 -33.53
C LYS A 13 22.05 0.52 -34.29
N THR A 14 22.04 0.64 -35.62
CA THR A 14 21.19 -0.20 -36.47
C THR A 14 21.38 -1.71 -36.27
N GLY A 15 22.60 -2.17 -35.96
CA GLY A 15 22.86 -3.57 -35.61
C GLY A 15 22.17 -4.01 -34.33
N GLU A 16 22.21 -3.18 -33.27
CA GLU A 16 21.51 -3.47 -32.03
C GLU A 16 19.99 -3.55 -32.22
N ILE A 17 19.44 -2.67 -33.06
CA ILE A 17 18.01 -2.70 -33.40
C ILE A 17 17.63 -3.99 -34.15
N MET A 18 18.49 -4.44 -35.06
CA MET A 18 18.27 -5.72 -35.78
C MET A 18 18.20 -6.90 -34.79
N GLU A 19 19.08 -6.93 -33.81
CA GLU A 19 19.11 -7.96 -32.76
C GLU A 19 17.87 -7.85 -31.85
N ILE A 20 17.56 -6.66 -31.33
CA ILE A 20 16.42 -6.41 -30.46
C ILE A 20 15.11 -6.80 -31.13
N LEU A 21 14.86 -6.33 -32.33
CA LEU A 21 13.60 -6.56 -33.04
C LEU A 21 13.59 -7.88 -33.86
N ASN A 22 14.70 -8.58 -33.93
CA ASN A 22 14.92 -9.77 -34.74
C ASN A 22 14.51 -9.55 -36.23
N ILE A 23 14.99 -8.45 -36.82
CA ILE A 23 14.67 -8.04 -38.21
C ILE A 23 15.93 -7.88 -39.02
N SER A 24 15.75 -8.02 -40.38
CA SER A 24 16.85 -7.85 -41.33
C SER A 24 17.17 -6.38 -41.58
N TYR A 25 18.38 -6.12 -42.09
CA TYR A 25 18.78 -4.77 -42.53
C TYR A 25 17.89 -4.20 -43.61
N SER A 26 17.39 -5.04 -44.54
CA SER A 26 16.43 -4.63 -45.56
C SER A 26 15.12 -4.15 -44.94
N THR A 27 14.63 -4.81 -43.89
CA THR A 27 13.43 -4.42 -43.17
C THR A 27 13.61 -3.06 -42.47
N ILE A 28 14.77 -2.82 -41.82
CA ILE A 28 15.09 -1.52 -41.24
C ILE A 28 15.05 -0.39 -42.24
N LYS A 29 15.58 -0.61 -43.47
CA LYS A 29 15.54 0.39 -44.56
C LYS A 29 14.11 0.74 -44.97
N VAL A 30 13.22 -0.28 -45.01
CA VAL A 30 11.80 -0.08 -45.32
C VAL A 30 11.12 0.74 -44.22
N TYR A 31 11.41 0.42 -42.97
CA TYR A 31 10.85 1.14 -41.82
C TYR A 31 11.29 2.60 -41.76
N ASP A 32 12.58 2.87 -42.07
CA ASP A 32 13.11 4.22 -42.21
C ASP A 32 12.40 5.01 -43.31
N LYS A 33 12.29 4.38 -44.51
CA LYS A 33 11.64 5.00 -45.69
C LYS A 33 10.17 5.33 -45.44
N ASN A 34 9.45 4.47 -44.71
CA ASN A 34 8.02 4.63 -44.44
C ASN A 34 7.75 5.46 -43.16
N GLY A 35 8.79 5.90 -42.44
CA GLY A 35 8.66 6.64 -41.17
C GLY A 35 8.20 5.77 -39.99
N THR A 36 8.12 4.44 -40.17
CA THR A 36 7.69 3.51 -39.09
C THR A 36 8.72 3.44 -37.98
N LEU A 37 10.02 3.48 -38.30
CA LEU A 37 11.13 3.56 -37.36
C LEU A 37 12.20 4.49 -37.95
N PRO A 38 12.20 5.78 -37.61
CA PRO A 38 13.10 6.75 -38.22
C PRO A 38 14.56 6.49 -37.84
N ILE A 39 15.44 6.44 -38.86
CA ILE A 39 16.89 6.35 -38.68
C ILE A 39 17.50 7.74 -38.81
N LYS A 40 18.11 8.22 -37.76
CA LYS A 40 18.80 9.50 -37.75
C LYS A 40 20.31 9.30 -37.82
N ARG A 41 21.04 10.35 -38.23
CA ARG A 41 22.50 10.34 -38.22
C ARG A 41 23.00 10.96 -36.93
N THR A 42 23.93 10.28 -36.27
CA THR A 42 24.64 10.85 -35.11
C THR A 42 25.58 11.97 -35.58
N GLY A 43 26.07 12.78 -34.65
CA GLY A 43 27.08 13.82 -34.94
C GLY A 43 28.35 13.28 -35.62
N THR A 44 28.63 11.97 -35.54
CA THR A 44 29.70 11.27 -36.24
C THR A 44 29.29 10.72 -37.60
N GLY A 45 28.08 11.04 -38.09
CA GLY A 45 27.52 10.60 -39.37
C GLY A 45 27.03 9.13 -39.41
N ARG A 46 27.11 8.39 -38.32
CA ARG A 46 26.65 7.00 -38.24
C ARG A 46 25.13 6.93 -38.11
N ARG A 47 24.53 5.92 -38.74
CA ARG A 47 23.09 5.63 -38.62
C ARG A 47 22.75 5.09 -37.26
N ALA A 48 21.70 5.64 -36.63
CA ALA A 48 21.21 5.22 -35.33
C ALA A 48 19.71 5.51 -35.18
N VAL A 49 19.09 4.79 -34.26
CA VAL A 49 17.71 4.98 -33.80
C VAL A 49 17.75 5.61 -32.42
N PHE A 50 17.03 6.69 -32.23
CA PHE A 50 16.92 7.31 -30.90
C PHE A 50 15.97 6.48 -30.02
N ARG A 51 16.23 6.51 -28.72
CA ARG A 51 15.42 5.77 -27.72
C ARG A 51 13.93 6.07 -27.87
N GLU A 52 13.58 7.33 -28.00
CA GLU A 52 12.18 7.76 -28.13
C GLU A 52 11.52 7.17 -29.38
N ASP A 53 12.18 7.18 -30.51
CA ASP A 53 11.67 6.61 -31.79
C ASP A 53 11.47 5.08 -31.67
N LEU A 54 12.38 4.39 -30.96
CA LEU A 54 12.26 2.95 -30.69
C LEU A 54 11.09 2.64 -29.75
N LEU A 55 10.95 3.39 -28.65
CA LEU A 55 9.85 3.20 -27.71
C LEU A 55 8.49 3.48 -28.36
N ASN A 56 8.37 4.56 -29.12
CA ASN A 56 7.15 4.88 -29.90
C ASN A 56 6.79 3.75 -30.90
N TYR A 57 7.79 3.19 -31.56
CA TYR A 57 7.58 2.05 -32.46
C TYR A 57 7.05 0.83 -31.68
N LEU A 58 7.68 0.44 -30.58
CA LEU A 58 7.28 -0.70 -29.74
C LEU A 58 5.88 -0.52 -29.16
N ASP A 59 5.56 0.69 -28.71
CA ASP A 59 4.24 1.06 -28.19
C ASP A 59 3.16 0.94 -29.28
N SER A 60 3.41 1.50 -30.47
CA SER A 60 2.50 1.41 -31.63
C SER A 60 2.19 -0.03 -32.07
N LYS A 61 3.08 -0.98 -31.72
CA LYS A 61 2.91 -2.41 -32.00
C LYS A 61 2.31 -3.19 -30.79
N GLY A 62 2.03 -2.53 -29.67
CA GLY A 62 1.59 -3.17 -28.43
C GLY A 62 2.65 -4.11 -27.84
N LEU A 63 3.93 -3.88 -28.16
CA LEU A 63 5.06 -4.70 -27.71
C LEU A 63 5.78 -4.10 -26.50
N LEU A 64 5.44 -2.88 -26.12
CA LEU A 64 6.06 -2.17 -25.00
C LEU A 64 5.25 -2.37 -23.71
N TYR A 65 5.95 -2.58 -22.62
CA TYR A 65 5.41 -2.59 -21.27
C TYR A 65 6.12 -1.50 -20.45
N ASP A 66 5.32 -0.57 -19.92
CA ASP A 66 5.85 0.46 -19.04
C ASP A 66 6.04 -0.12 -17.63
N ASP A 67 7.27 -0.47 -17.31
CA ASP A 67 7.68 -0.94 -15.98
C ASP A 67 8.32 0.16 -15.13
N THR A 68 8.42 1.38 -15.66
CA THR A 68 9.01 2.52 -14.92
C THR A 68 8.13 2.93 -13.74
N GLU A 69 6.82 2.79 -13.86
CA GLU A 69 5.85 2.98 -12.79
C GLU A 69 5.97 1.85 -11.75
N THR A 70 6.13 0.59 -12.21
CA THR A 70 6.29 -0.56 -11.30
C THR A 70 7.62 -0.51 -10.55
N ALA A 71 8.69 -0.02 -11.19
CA ALA A 71 9.99 0.17 -10.54
C ALA A 71 9.98 1.23 -9.42
N LYS A 72 8.98 2.13 -9.42
CA LYS A 72 8.77 3.14 -8.37
C LYS A 72 7.87 2.67 -7.25
N LYS A 73 7.15 1.54 -7.44
CA LYS A 73 6.25 1.00 -6.42
C LYS A 73 7.03 0.30 -5.30
N HIS A 74 6.42 0.30 -4.13
CA HIS A 74 6.98 -0.30 -2.93
C HIS A 74 6.24 -1.56 -2.55
N ASP A 75 6.96 -2.55 -2.07
CA ASP A 75 6.39 -3.61 -1.26
C ASP A 75 6.28 -3.09 0.18
N VAL A 76 5.11 -3.19 0.78
CA VAL A 76 4.88 -2.69 2.13
C VAL A 76 4.76 -3.85 3.10
N ILE A 77 5.63 -3.88 4.11
CA ILE A 77 5.53 -4.75 5.27
C ILE A 77 4.80 -3.98 6.36
N TYR A 78 3.55 -4.38 6.64
CA TYR A 78 2.75 -3.74 7.67
C TYR A 78 2.67 -4.61 8.93
N VAL A 79 3.15 -4.07 10.05
CA VAL A 79 3.15 -4.74 11.35
C VAL A 79 2.46 -3.89 12.41
N ARG A 80 1.73 -4.54 13.33
CA ARG A 80 0.93 -3.87 14.35
C ARG A 80 0.95 -4.60 15.68
N VAL A 81 0.93 -3.82 16.76
CA VAL A 81 0.63 -4.27 18.13
C VAL A 81 -0.43 -3.36 18.74
N SER A 82 -1.22 -3.88 19.68
CA SER A 82 -2.31 -3.12 20.32
C SER A 82 -1.81 -2.12 21.35
N SER A 83 -0.70 -2.43 22.04
CA SER A 83 -0.22 -1.66 23.18
C SER A 83 1.23 -1.22 23.08
N HIS A 84 1.58 -0.18 23.83
CA HIS A 84 2.97 0.27 23.99
C HIS A 84 3.85 -0.76 24.73
N GLU A 85 3.26 -1.57 25.61
CA GLU A 85 3.98 -2.63 26.32
C GLU A 85 4.48 -3.69 25.36
N GLN A 86 3.63 -4.15 24.41
CA GLN A 86 4.02 -5.08 23.36
C GLN A 86 5.11 -4.48 22.47
N LYS A 87 5.05 -3.18 22.17
CA LYS A 87 6.13 -2.49 21.47
C LYS A 87 7.46 -2.55 22.22
N GLN A 88 7.44 -2.30 23.55
CA GLN A 88 8.64 -2.38 24.39
C GLN A 88 9.22 -3.79 24.46
N LYS A 89 8.39 -4.82 24.39
CA LYS A 89 8.81 -6.24 24.31
C LYS A 89 9.40 -6.61 22.94
N GLY A 90 9.42 -5.71 21.97
CA GLY A 90 10.01 -5.92 20.66
C GLY A 90 9.12 -6.68 19.67
N ASP A 91 7.82 -6.83 19.93
CA ASP A 91 6.89 -7.60 19.10
C ASP A 91 6.76 -7.05 17.68
N LEU A 92 6.83 -5.71 17.50
CA LEU A 92 6.83 -5.08 16.18
C LEU A 92 8.05 -5.48 15.36
N ASP A 93 9.22 -5.48 15.99
CA ASP A 93 10.48 -5.81 15.32
C ASP A 93 10.52 -7.29 14.95
N ARG A 94 10.02 -8.16 15.83
CA ARG A 94 9.90 -9.61 15.53
C ARG A 94 8.98 -9.87 14.34
N GLN A 95 7.81 -9.23 14.29
CA GLN A 95 6.90 -9.37 13.14
C GLN A 95 7.56 -8.89 11.84
N ALA A 96 8.25 -7.75 11.88
CA ALA A 96 8.94 -7.20 10.71
C ALA A 96 10.07 -8.13 10.24
N MET A 97 10.91 -8.62 11.16
CA MET A 97 12.00 -9.55 10.85
C MET A 97 11.47 -10.86 10.28
N PHE A 98 10.42 -11.43 10.90
CA PHE A 98 9.79 -12.64 10.39
C PHE A 98 9.34 -12.49 8.93
N LEU A 99 8.68 -11.37 8.57
CA LEU A 99 8.26 -11.13 7.20
C LEU A 99 9.45 -10.92 6.26
N LEU A 100 10.49 -10.19 6.68
CA LEU A 100 11.71 -10.00 5.90
C LEU A 100 12.45 -11.30 5.61
N GLU A 101 12.46 -12.24 6.55
CA GLU A 101 13.12 -13.55 6.40
C GLU A 101 12.33 -14.51 5.52
N ASN A 102 11.01 -14.38 5.46
CA ASN A 102 10.12 -15.30 4.74
C ASN A 102 9.65 -14.78 3.37
N VAL A 103 10.02 -13.56 2.98
CA VAL A 103 9.76 -12.98 1.65
C VAL A 103 11.06 -12.74 0.93
N HIS A 104 11.36 -13.53 -0.10
CA HIS A 104 12.66 -13.51 -0.77
C HIS A 104 12.77 -12.53 -1.95
N ASP A 105 11.65 -12.02 -2.45
CA ASP A 105 11.58 -11.20 -3.67
C ASP A 105 11.01 -9.80 -3.43
N LEU A 106 11.38 -9.18 -2.30
CA LEU A 106 10.93 -7.83 -1.95
C LEU A 106 11.54 -6.78 -2.86
N HIS A 107 10.68 -5.92 -3.40
CA HIS A 107 11.07 -4.79 -4.23
C HIS A 107 10.87 -3.46 -3.47
N ASN A 108 11.97 -2.74 -3.24
CA ASN A 108 11.97 -1.41 -2.62
C ASN A 108 11.11 -1.36 -1.33
N PRO A 109 11.38 -2.22 -0.32
CA PRO A 109 10.46 -2.45 0.79
C PRO A 109 10.35 -1.25 1.74
N ILE A 110 9.12 -0.98 2.19
CA ILE A 110 8.82 -0.03 3.26
C ILE A 110 8.24 -0.80 4.45
N ILE A 111 8.80 -0.60 5.64
CA ILE A 111 8.29 -1.20 6.87
C ILE A 111 7.43 -0.18 7.61
N MET A 112 6.13 -0.46 7.72
CA MET A 112 5.18 0.34 8.47
C MET A 112 4.88 -0.29 9.82
N LYS A 113 5.32 0.34 10.90
CA LYS A 113 5.11 -0.08 12.28
C LYS A 113 4.01 0.74 12.92
N GLU A 114 2.95 0.09 13.40
CA GLU A 114 1.79 0.73 14.01
C GLU A 114 1.60 0.25 15.46
N VAL A 115 1.31 1.19 16.37
CA VAL A 115 0.87 0.89 17.72
C VAL A 115 -0.55 1.40 17.88
N GLY A 116 -1.49 0.50 18.06
CA GLY A 116 -2.90 0.83 18.24
C GLY A 116 -3.80 -0.37 18.05
N SER A 117 -4.96 -0.35 18.70
CA SER A 117 -5.95 -1.43 18.58
C SER A 117 -6.40 -1.64 17.14
N GLY A 118 -6.60 -2.89 16.78
CA GLY A 118 -7.16 -3.28 15.48
C GLY A 118 -8.61 -2.82 15.27
N LEU A 119 -9.29 -2.38 16.34
CA LEU A 119 -10.63 -1.80 16.32
C LEU A 119 -10.63 -0.29 16.06
N ASN A 120 -9.48 0.37 16.12
CA ASN A 120 -9.36 1.80 15.86
C ASN A 120 -9.30 2.05 14.36
N ASP A 121 -10.29 2.75 13.81
CA ASP A 121 -10.39 3.14 12.41
C ASP A 121 -9.51 4.35 12.03
N ARG A 122 -8.98 5.10 13.03
CA ARG A 122 -8.18 6.31 12.84
C ARG A 122 -6.68 6.07 12.98
N ARG A 123 -6.21 4.88 12.65
CA ARG A 123 -4.79 4.54 12.72
C ARG A 123 -4.01 5.23 11.61
N ARG A 124 -2.97 5.96 12.02
CA ARG A 124 -2.21 6.82 11.10
C ARG A 124 -1.48 6.04 10.01
N LYS A 125 -0.83 4.93 10.38
CA LYS A 125 -0.05 4.14 9.43
C LYS A 125 -0.93 3.35 8.46
N LEU A 126 -2.09 2.86 8.91
CA LEU A 126 -3.06 2.26 7.99
C LEU A 126 -3.62 3.29 7.01
N HIS A 127 -3.94 4.49 7.48
CA HIS A 127 -4.38 5.57 6.60
C HIS A 127 -3.31 5.95 5.58
N GLU A 128 -2.05 6.09 6.01
CA GLU A 128 -0.89 6.35 5.13
C GLU A 128 -0.75 5.25 4.07
N LEU A 129 -0.87 3.97 4.45
CA LEU A 129 -0.86 2.84 3.52
C LEU A 129 -1.98 2.95 2.49
N MET A 130 -3.21 3.22 2.93
CA MET A 130 -4.36 3.38 2.02
C MET A 130 -4.13 4.50 1.00
N VAL A 131 -3.62 5.66 1.44
CA VAL A 131 -3.28 6.77 0.53
C VAL A 131 -2.20 6.33 -0.47
N MET A 132 -1.16 5.63 -0.02
CA MET A 132 -0.11 5.13 -0.93
C MET A 132 -0.66 4.13 -1.96
N VAL A 133 -1.63 3.28 -1.58
CA VAL A 133 -2.29 2.36 -2.51
C VAL A 133 -3.08 3.13 -3.56
N LEU A 134 -3.91 4.09 -3.13
CA LEU A 134 -4.71 4.95 -4.03
C LEU A 134 -3.83 5.85 -4.93
N ASP A 135 -2.63 6.22 -4.47
CA ASP A 135 -1.63 6.94 -5.26
C ASP A 135 -0.81 6.02 -6.18
N HIS A 136 -1.16 4.73 -6.31
CA HIS A 136 -0.47 3.70 -7.09
C HIS A 136 1.02 3.52 -6.73
N LYS A 137 1.43 3.84 -5.49
CA LYS A 137 2.81 3.74 -4.99
C LYS A 137 3.16 2.39 -4.38
N VAL A 138 2.19 1.48 -4.25
CA VAL A 138 2.35 0.16 -3.63
C VAL A 138 2.22 -0.94 -4.67
N SER A 139 3.08 -1.94 -4.60
CA SER A 139 3.00 -3.16 -5.40
C SER A 139 2.26 -4.28 -4.67
N ARG A 140 2.68 -4.55 -3.43
CA ARG A 140 2.17 -5.64 -2.60
C ARG A 140 2.20 -5.22 -1.14
N VAL A 141 1.27 -5.77 -0.33
CA VAL A 141 1.26 -5.58 1.13
C VAL A 141 1.43 -6.91 1.82
N PHE A 142 2.38 -6.99 2.74
CA PHE A 142 2.69 -8.20 3.51
C PHE A 142 2.32 -8.02 4.98
N VAL A 143 1.60 -8.97 5.53
CA VAL A 143 1.19 -9.01 6.94
C VAL A 143 1.34 -10.42 7.51
N THR A 144 1.55 -10.55 8.82
CA THR A 144 1.57 -11.86 9.48
C THR A 144 0.17 -12.46 9.62
N TYR A 145 -0.85 -11.62 9.85
CA TYR A 145 -2.25 -12.02 9.98
C TYR A 145 -3.14 -10.90 9.41
N LYS A 146 -4.33 -11.26 8.92
CA LYS A 146 -5.33 -10.32 8.38
C LYS A 146 -5.71 -9.23 9.39
N ASP A 147 -5.77 -9.59 10.67
CA ASP A 147 -6.10 -8.69 11.78
C ASP A 147 -5.02 -7.63 12.09
N ARG A 148 -3.82 -7.77 11.52
CA ARG A 148 -2.81 -6.69 11.59
C ARG A 148 -3.29 -5.45 10.86
N LEU A 149 -3.98 -5.63 9.72
CA LEU A 149 -4.59 -4.50 9.01
C LEU A 149 -5.85 -4.00 9.75
N THR A 150 -6.80 -4.89 10.05
CA THR A 150 -8.01 -4.50 10.79
C THR A 150 -8.68 -5.72 11.42
N ARG A 151 -9.33 -5.54 12.59
CA ARG A 151 -10.12 -6.60 13.23
C ARG A 151 -11.43 -6.84 12.50
N PHE A 152 -12.06 -5.78 12.00
CA PHE A 152 -13.32 -5.87 11.25
C PHE A 152 -13.17 -5.17 9.91
N GLY A 153 -13.95 -5.63 8.92
CA GLY A 153 -13.96 -5.02 7.60
C GLY A 153 -12.73 -5.32 6.73
N PHE A 154 -11.96 -6.36 7.05
CA PHE A 154 -10.80 -6.76 6.23
C PHE A 154 -11.19 -6.96 4.76
N HIS A 155 -12.34 -7.55 4.50
CA HIS A 155 -12.81 -7.80 3.13
C HIS A 155 -13.03 -6.49 2.34
N TYR A 156 -13.46 -5.39 3.01
CA TYR A 156 -13.56 -4.10 2.32
C TYR A 156 -12.20 -3.54 1.92
N LEU A 157 -11.19 -3.68 2.80
CA LEU A 157 -9.82 -3.29 2.46
C LEU A 157 -9.26 -4.16 1.34
N GLU A 158 -9.44 -5.47 1.41
CA GLU A 158 -9.04 -6.43 0.40
C GLU A 158 -9.63 -6.06 -0.97
N THR A 159 -10.94 -5.79 -1.04
CA THR A 159 -11.63 -5.38 -2.28
C THR A 159 -11.04 -4.08 -2.86
N VAL A 160 -10.78 -3.07 -2.03
CA VAL A 160 -10.18 -1.81 -2.49
C VAL A 160 -8.76 -2.04 -3.00
N PHE A 161 -7.95 -2.80 -2.28
CA PHE A 161 -6.56 -3.06 -2.67
C PHE A 161 -6.48 -3.91 -3.93
N GLU A 162 -7.33 -4.91 -4.08
CA GLU A 162 -7.44 -5.72 -5.30
C GLU A 162 -7.87 -4.87 -6.50
N HIS A 163 -8.81 -3.92 -6.32
CA HIS A 163 -9.21 -2.99 -7.38
C HIS A 163 -8.04 -2.14 -7.87
N GLU A 164 -7.17 -1.74 -6.97
CA GLU A 164 -5.94 -0.98 -7.28
C GLU A 164 -4.78 -1.88 -7.75
N GLY A 165 -5.03 -3.19 -7.91
CA GLY A 165 -4.01 -4.16 -8.32
C GLY A 165 -2.95 -4.45 -7.26
N VAL A 166 -3.24 -4.23 -5.98
CA VAL A 166 -2.34 -4.41 -4.84
C VAL A 166 -2.77 -5.61 -4.00
N PRO A 167 -2.16 -6.79 -4.16
CA PRO A 167 -2.50 -7.97 -3.36
C PRO A 167 -2.04 -7.81 -1.90
N ILE A 168 -2.87 -8.28 -0.96
CA ILE A 168 -2.52 -8.44 0.45
C ILE A 168 -2.07 -9.88 0.66
N ILE A 169 -0.80 -10.07 1.02
CA ILE A 169 -0.17 -11.37 1.20
C ILE A 169 -0.02 -11.64 2.70
N VAL A 170 -0.64 -12.73 3.16
CA VAL A 170 -0.59 -13.14 4.57
C VAL A 170 0.41 -14.27 4.74
N ILE A 171 1.48 -14.02 5.50
CA ILE A 171 2.50 -15.03 5.86
C ILE A 171 2.36 -15.32 7.34
N ARG A 172 1.71 -16.45 7.68
CA ARG A 172 1.37 -16.79 9.06
C ARG A 172 2.61 -17.12 9.89
N ASP A 173 2.74 -16.44 11.01
CA ASP A 173 3.70 -16.76 12.06
C ASP A 173 3.05 -17.69 13.09
N MET A 174 3.19 -19.01 12.85
CA MET A 174 2.58 -20.04 13.69
C MET A 174 3.10 -20.05 15.13
N ALA A 175 4.32 -19.54 15.36
CA ALA A 175 4.92 -19.49 16.68
C ALA A 175 4.25 -18.45 17.61
N HIS A 176 3.57 -17.44 17.04
CA HIS A 176 2.95 -16.33 17.78
C HIS A 176 1.43 -16.27 17.66
N GLU A 177 0.78 -17.33 17.23
CA GLU A 177 -0.69 -17.37 17.06
C GLU A 177 -1.46 -17.13 18.36
N ARG A 178 -0.97 -17.61 19.50
CA ARG A 178 -1.57 -17.37 20.83
C ARG A 178 -1.58 -15.89 21.19
N SER A 179 -0.49 -15.17 20.92
CA SER A 179 -0.41 -13.72 21.17
C SER A 179 -1.46 -12.92 20.41
N VAL A 180 -1.85 -13.38 19.21
CA VAL A 180 -2.92 -12.76 18.40
C VAL A 180 -4.30 -12.92 19.05
N GLN A 181 -4.57 -14.10 19.64
CA GLN A 181 -5.83 -14.37 20.35
C GLN A 181 -5.93 -13.57 21.66
N GLU A 182 -4.84 -13.52 22.43
CA GLU A 182 -4.77 -12.73 23.67
C GLU A 182 -5.00 -11.24 23.37
N GLU A 183 -4.38 -10.71 22.32
CA GLU A 183 -4.56 -9.34 21.85
C GLU A 183 -6.01 -9.05 21.44
N LEU A 184 -6.71 -10.02 20.83
CA LEU A 184 -8.13 -9.88 20.50
C LEU A 184 -8.98 -9.71 21.77
N VAL A 185 -8.72 -10.52 22.80
CA VAL A 185 -9.43 -10.43 24.08
C VAL A 185 -9.18 -9.07 24.72
N GLU A 186 -7.95 -8.59 24.76
CA GLU A 186 -7.60 -7.25 25.28
C GLU A 186 -8.33 -6.13 24.52
N ASP A 187 -8.33 -6.19 23.19
CA ASP A 187 -9.04 -5.23 22.33
C ASP A 187 -10.56 -5.23 22.64
N MET A 188 -11.18 -6.39 22.83
CA MET A 188 -12.59 -6.51 23.17
C MET A 188 -12.89 -5.97 24.58
N MET A 189 -12.04 -6.25 25.56
CA MET A 189 -12.19 -5.73 26.93
C MET A 189 -12.08 -4.20 26.96
N ALA A 190 -11.14 -3.63 26.22
CA ALA A 190 -11.00 -2.18 26.08
C ALA A 190 -12.26 -1.54 25.45
N LEU A 191 -12.85 -2.21 24.45
CA LEU A 191 -14.10 -1.76 23.84
C LEU A 191 -15.26 -1.77 24.84
N ILE A 192 -15.45 -2.86 25.59
CA ILE A 192 -16.48 -3.00 26.62
C ILE A 192 -16.33 -1.92 27.69
N ALA A 193 -15.09 -1.67 28.17
CA ALA A 193 -14.80 -0.63 29.13
C ALA A 193 -15.17 0.77 28.60
N SER A 194 -14.85 1.06 27.35
CA SER A 194 -15.21 2.32 26.68
C SER A 194 -16.72 2.53 26.59
N PHE A 195 -17.48 1.48 26.21
CA PHE A 195 -18.94 1.53 26.17
C PHE A 195 -19.55 1.73 27.56
N SER A 196 -19.06 1.00 28.56
CA SER A 196 -19.52 1.14 29.96
C SER A 196 -19.31 2.58 30.45
N GLY A 197 -18.14 3.16 30.21
CA GLY A 197 -17.85 4.55 30.57
C GLY A 197 -18.81 5.56 29.92
N LYS A 198 -19.10 5.37 28.61
CA LYS A 198 -20.08 6.23 27.90
C LYS A 198 -21.50 6.07 28.45
N LEU A 199 -21.94 4.85 28.76
CA LEU A 199 -23.27 4.60 29.34
C LEU A 199 -23.41 5.23 30.72
N TYR A 200 -22.39 5.15 31.58
CA TYR A 200 -22.38 5.83 32.87
C TYR A 200 -22.41 7.35 32.72
N GLY A 201 -21.65 7.91 31.79
CA GLY A 201 -21.65 9.34 31.49
C GLY A 201 -23.04 9.86 31.03
N LEU A 202 -23.72 9.09 30.19
CA LEU A 202 -25.08 9.42 29.71
C LEU A 202 -26.13 9.35 30.85
N ARG A 203 -26.00 8.39 31.77
CA ARG A 203 -26.89 8.29 32.95
C ARG A 203 -26.66 9.44 33.92
N SER A 204 -25.42 9.77 34.26
CA SER A 204 -25.08 10.88 35.17
C SER A 204 -25.51 12.26 34.62
N GLY A 205 -25.39 12.45 33.29
CA GLY A 205 -25.86 13.67 32.60
C GLY A 205 -27.38 13.84 32.67
N LYS A 206 -28.15 12.76 32.51
CA LYS A 206 -29.63 12.79 32.66
C LYS A 206 -30.06 13.08 34.12
N THR A 207 -29.35 12.57 35.09
CA THR A 207 -29.64 12.79 36.50
C THR A 207 -29.36 14.25 36.90
N LYS A 208 -28.23 14.82 36.48
CA LYS A 208 -27.89 16.23 36.71
C LYS A 208 -28.88 17.19 36.04
N LYS A 209 -29.39 16.86 34.84
CA LYS A 209 -30.40 17.69 34.16
C LYS A 209 -31.73 17.65 34.89
N LYS A 210 -32.19 16.47 35.35
CA LYS A 210 -33.42 16.35 36.17
C LYS A 210 -33.33 17.10 37.49
N GLN A 211 -32.19 17.09 38.16
CA GLN A 211 -31.98 17.85 39.42
C GLN A 211 -31.99 19.37 39.17
N LYS A 212 -31.39 19.84 38.08
CA LYS A 212 -31.42 21.26 37.72
C LYS A 212 -32.82 21.75 37.36
N ASP A 213 -33.57 20.93 36.61
CA ASP A 213 -34.94 21.25 36.24
C ASP A 213 -35.90 21.26 37.46
N ALA A 214 -35.67 20.35 38.45
CA ALA A 214 -36.42 20.29 39.69
C ALA A 214 -36.10 21.48 40.63
N SER A 215 -34.85 21.89 40.74
CA SER A 215 -34.48 23.07 41.55
C SER A 215 -35.01 24.39 40.95
N ALA A 216 -35.01 24.49 39.61
CA ALA A 216 -35.55 25.65 38.92
C ALA A 216 -37.10 25.76 39.00
N ALA A 217 -37.80 24.64 39.19
CA ALA A 217 -39.24 24.60 39.45
C ALA A 217 -39.57 25.05 40.89
N SER A 218 -38.82 24.58 41.87
CA SER A 218 -38.99 24.97 43.30
C SER A 218 -38.77 26.48 43.54
N ASP A 219 -37.74 27.07 42.91
CA ASP A 219 -37.45 28.50 43.01
C ASP A 219 -38.52 29.40 42.34
N ARG A 220 -39.44 28.84 41.58
CA ARG A 220 -40.59 29.59 40.96
C ARG A 220 -41.83 29.54 41.83
N GLU A 221 -42.03 28.50 42.65
CA GLU A 221 -43.16 28.41 43.59
C GLU A 221 -42.96 29.28 44.80
N ASP A 222 -41.72 29.52 45.27
CA ASP A 222 -41.43 30.38 46.42
C ASP A 222 -41.48 31.89 46.11
N ARG A 223 -41.83 32.31 44.91
CA ARG A 223 -41.92 33.72 44.48
C ARG A 223 -43.37 34.22 44.24
N HIS A 224 -44.36 33.47 44.66
CA HIS A 224 -45.76 33.88 44.65
C HIS A 224 -46.33 33.86 46.07
#